data_4d4c7189a55814aa3a942ef304ad4c93
#
_entry.id   4d4c7189a55814aa3a942ef304ad4c93
#
_cell.length_a   1.000
_cell.length_b   1.000
_cell.length_c   1.000
_cell.angle_alpha   90.00
_cell.angle_beta   90.00
_cell.angle_gamma   90.00
#
_symmetry.space_group_name_H-M   'P 1'
#
loop_
_entity.id
_entity.type
_entity.pdbx_description
1 polymer ?
#
loop_
_entity_poly.entity_id
_entity_poly.type
_entity_poly.pdbx_seq_one_letter_code
_entity_poly.pdbx_strand_id
1 'polypeptide(L)'
;MSIDEIVARLDEFTAARHVVLTGGEPMIAPGILDLANRLRERGLHITIETAGTVYHDIACDLMSISPKLSNSTPDGPFRTQHERLRIQPETLRRLMALCDYQLKFVIAQEADIGEMQDLIEDLPAPAEKVVLMPEGIDAETLNTRGAWLAEVCKIHGYRFSPRLHVLLWGNKRGI
;
A
#
# COMPACT_ATOMS: atom_id res chain seq x y z
N MET A 1 6.31 8.22 -20.07
CA MET A 1 5.03 7.86 -20.73
C MET A 1 4.05 8.97 -20.44
N SER A 2 3.38 9.50 -21.45
CA SER A 2 2.29 10.48 -21.28
C SER A 2 1.02 9.80 -20.74
N ILE A 3 0.09 10.60 -20.22
CA ILE A 3 -1.21 10.06 -19.76
C ILE A 3 -1.97 9.44 -20.93
N ASP A 4 -1.91 10.04 -22.12
CA ASP A 4 -2.55 9.50 -23.32
C ASP A 4 -2.00 8.11 -23.71
N GLU A 5 -0.69 7.91 -23.59
CA GLU A 5 -0.08 6.60 -23.82
C GLU A 5 -0.49 5.58 -22.77
N ILE A 6 -0.62 5.98 -21.50
CA ILE A 6 -1.10 5.08 -20.42
C ILE A 6 -2.54 4.66 -20.72
N VAL A 7 -3.38 5.62 -21.03
CA VAL A 7 -4.80 5.38 -21.31
C VAL A 7 -5.00 4.52 -22.56
N ALA A 8 -4.23 4.77 -23.64
CA ALA A 8 -4.27 3.96 -24.84
C ALA A 8 -3.85 2.50 -24.59
N ARG A 9 -2.85 2.27 -23.73
CA ARG A 9 -2.45 0.89 -23.33
C ARG A 9 -3.53 0.15 -22.55
N LEU A 10 -4.34 0.85 -21.77
CA LEU A 10 -5.46 0.22 -21.05
C LEU A 10 -6.54 -0.28 -21.99
N ASP A 11 -6.68 0.31 -23.16
CA ASP A 11 -7.65 -0.12 -24.17
C ASP A 11 -7.32 -1.54 -24.73
N GLU A 12 -6.09 -2.02 -24.55
CA GLU A 12 -5.69 -3.41 -24.85
C GLU A 12 -6.33 -4.43 -23.86
N PHE A 13 -6.77 -3.98 -22.68
CA PHE A 13 -7.33 -4.80 -21.61
C PHE A 13 -8.84 -4.60 -21.46
N THR A 14 -9.60 -4.86 -22.50
CA THR A 14 -11.06 -4.56 -22.56
C THR A 14 -11.90 -5.23 -21.48
N ALA A 15 -11.45 -6.32 -20.89
CA ALA A 15 -12.14 -7.02 -19.80
C ALA A 15 -11.77 -6.48 -18.41
N ALA A 16 -10.72 -5.64 -18.28
CA ALA A 16 -10.31 -5.08 -17.01
C ALA A 16 -11.39 -4.14 -16.47
N ARG A 17 -11.69 -4.26 -15.18
CA ARG A 17 -12.63 -3.41 -14.45
C ARG A 17 -11.96 -2.68 -13.28
N HIS A 18 -10.75 -3.12 -12.91
CA HIS A 18 -9.97 -2.59 -11.80
C HIS A 18 -8.62 -2.11 -12.30
N VAL A 19 -8.17 -0.98 -11.78
CA VAL A 19 -6.84 -0.43 -12.02
C VAL A 19 -6.20 -0.09 -10.68
N VAL A 20 -4.90 -0.34 -10.58
CA VAL A 20 -4.10 0.02 -9.41
C VAL A 20 -3.09 1.07 -9.81
N LEU A 21 -3.18 2.26 -9.22
CA LEU A 21 -2.19 3.30 -9.33
C LEU A 21 -1.16 3.12 -8.22
N THR A 22 0.04 2.73 -8.60
CA THR A 22 1.14 2.42 -7.70
C THR A 22 2.48 2.90 -8.28
N GLY A 23 3.55 2.77 -7.52
CA GLY A 23 4.89 3.17 -7.95
C GLY A 23 5.78 3.42 -6.74
N GLY A 24 6.70 4.38 -6.80
CA GLY A 24 7.44 4.82 -5.61
C GLY A 24 6.47 5.46 -4.61
N GLU A 25 5.94 6.64 -4.96
CA GLU A 25 4.81 7.28 -4.28
C GLU A 25 3.93 7.91 -5.37
N PRO A 26 2.78 7.33 -5.71
CA PRO A 26 1.96 7.82 -6.83
C PRO A 26 1.41 9.22 -6.57
N MET A 27 1.19 9.59 -5.29
CA MET A 27 0.60 10.89 -4.93
C MET A 27 1.49 12.09 -5.24
N ILE A 28 2.79 11.90 -5.55
CA ILE A 28 3.68 12.97 -6.02
C ILE A 28 3.88 12.96 -7.54
N ALA A 29 3.29 12.00 -8.26
CA ALA A 29 3.52 11.88 -9.69
C ALA A 29 2.81 13.04 -10.44
N PRO A 30 3.52 13.75 -11.34
CA PRO A 30 2.89 14.75 -12.18
C PRO A 30 1.72 14.16 -12.99
N GLY A 31 0.56 14.83 -12.94
CA GLY A 31 -0.62 14.39 -13.68
C GLY A 31 -1.42 13.25 -13.05
N ILE A 32 -1.11 12.81 -11.83
CA ILE A 32 -1.86 11.72 -11.17
C ILE A 32 -3.35 12.03 -11.03
N LEU A 33 -3.73 13.28 -10.77
CA LEU A 33 -5.12 13.70 -10.66
C LEU A 33 -5.86 13.60 -11.99
N ASP A 34 -5.23 14.05 -13.07
CA ASP A 34 -5.79 13.94 -14.42
C ASP A 34 -5.93 12.46 -14.83
N LEU A 35 -4.92 11.64 -14.59
CA LEU A 35 -4.99 10.21 -14.86
C LEU A 35 -6.15 9.56 -14.09
N ALA A 36 -6.28 9.80 -12.80
CA ALA A 36 -7.35 9.22 -11.98
C ALA A 36 -8.74 9.64 -12.49
N ASN A 37 -8.94 10.91 -12.87
CA ASN A 37 -10.20 11.39 -13.41
C ASN A 37 -10.54 10.68 -14.75
N ARG A 38 -9.58 10.54 -15.65
CA ARG A 38 -9.78 9.86 -16.94
C ARG A 38 -10.09 8.37 -16.77
N LEU A 39 -9.52 7.72 -15.75
CA LEU A 39 -9.83 6.33 -15.41
C LEU A 39 -11.25 6.19 -14.85
N ARG A 40 -11.67 7.14 -14.01
CA ARG A 40 -13.03 7.20 -13.47
C ARG A 40 -14.08 7.41 -14.58
N GLU A 41 -13.81 8.30 -15.54
CA GLU A 41 -14.67 8.52 -16.71
C GLU A 41 -14.87 7.25 -17.54
N ARG A 42 -13.92 6.32 -17.52
CA ARG A 42 -14.02 4.99 -18.15
C ARG A 42 -14.79 3.96 -17.30
N GLY A 43 -15.27 4.33 -16.13
CA GLY A 43 -15.98 3.44 -15.23
C GLY A 43 -15.10 2.37 -14.58
N LEU A 44 -13.79 2.60 -14.47
CA LEU A 44 -12.87 1.68 -13.81
C LEU A 44 -12.90 1.88 -12.30
N HIS A 45 -12.83 0.79 -11.55
CA HIS A 45 -12.57 0.82 -10.10
C HIS A 45 -11.09 1.16 -9.87
N ILE A 46 -10.83 2.24 -9.14
CA ILE A 46 -9.49 2.78 -8.95
C ILE A 46 -9.01 2.48 -7.54
N THR A 47 -7.93 1.72 -7.44
CA THR A 47 -7.17 1.53 -6.20
C THR A 47 -5.90 2.37 -6.25
N ILE A 48 -5.60 3.11 -5.18
CA ILE A 48 -4.33 3.84 -5.05
C ILE A 48 -3.50 3.19 -3.95
N GLU A 49 -2.29 2.73 -4.28
CA GLU A 49 -1.31 2.24 -3.31
C GLU A 49 -0.32 3.34 -2.96
N THR A 50 -0.40 3.89 -1.75
CA THR A 50 0.44 4.99 -1.26
C THR A 50 1.09 4.65 0.08
N ALA A 51 2.25 5.26 0.36
CA ALA A 51 2.84 5.22 1.71
C ALA A 51 2.08 6.12 2.72
N GLY A 52 1.15 6.95 2.25
CA GLY A 52 0.37 7.83 3.10
C GLY A 52 1.12 9.08 3.58
N THR A 53 2.15 9.50 2.85
CA THR A 53 2.98 10.66 3.22
C THR A 53 2.53 11.96 2.57
N VAL A 54 1.72 11.89 1.52
CA VAL A 54 1.21 13.04 0.76
C VAL A 54 -0.29 12.88 0.55
N TYR A 55 -1.02 13.98 0.68
CA TYR A 55 -2.46 14.02 0.43
C TYR A 55 -2.78 14.82 -0.82
N HIS A 56 -3.67 14.27 -1.63
CA HIS A 56 -4.43 14.98 -2.65
C HIS A 56 -5.89 14.52 -2.59
N ASP A 57 -6.80 15.43 -2.93
CA ASP A 57 -8.19 15.06 -3.21
C ASP A 57 -8.25 14.43 -4.60
N ILE A 58 -8.21 13.10 -4.64
CA ILE A 58 -8.05 12.30 -5.85
C ILE A 58 -9.20 11.32 -6.01
N ALA A 59 -9.62 11.12 -7.26
CA ALA A 59 -10.61 10.12 -7.61
C ALA A 59 -10.09 8.71 -7.31
N CYS A 60 -10.66 8.01 -6.30
CA CYS A 60 -10.37 6.60 -6.02
C CYS A 60 -11.57 5.91 -5.38
N ASP A 61 -11.62 4.59 -5.47
CA ASP A 61 -12.62 3.73 -4.85
C ASP A 61 -12.05 3.00 -3.63
N LEU A 62 -10.74 2.70 -3.66
CA LEU A 62 -10.02 2.09 -2.55
C LEU A 62 -8.64 2.76 -2.36
N MET A 63 -8.42 3.32 -1.17
CA MET A 63 -7.12 3.82 -0.75
C MET A 63 -6.37 2.71 0.01
N SER A 64 -5.39 2.07 -0.63
CA SER A 64 -4.51 1.08 -0.03
C SER A 64 -3.29 1.79 0.57
N ILE A 65 -3.40 2.18 1.83
CA ILE A 65 -2.35 2.94 2.51
C ILE A 65 -1.36 1.96 3.14
N SER A 66 -0.07 2.15 2.89
CA SER A 66 1.00 1.31 3.45
C SER A 66 2.00 2.17 4.24
N PRO A 67 1.65 2.58 5.48
CA PRO A 67 2.55 3.33 6.33
C PRO A 67 3.85 2.56 6.54
N LYS A 68 4.98 3.27 6.51
CA LYS A 68 6.29 2.64 6.61
C LYS A 68 6.73 2.54 8.06
N LEU A 69 6.81 1.31 8.58
CA LEU A 69 7.36 1.04 9.90
C LEU A 69 8.89 1.24 9.93
N SER A 70 9.46 1.26 11.12
CA SER A 70 10.91 1.46 11.34
C SER A 70 11.78 0.42 10.62
N ASN A 71 11.25 -0.80 10.42
CA ASN A 71 11.91 -1.86 9.66
C ASN A 71 12.21 -1.49 8.19
N SER A 72 11.57 -0.45 7.65
CA SER A 72 11.79 0.04 6.29
C SER A 72 12.84 1.16 6.20
N THR A 73 13.36 1.61 7.34
CA THR A 73 14.28 2.74 7.39
C THR A 73 15.65 2.36 6.82
N PRO A 74 16.12 3.04 5.77
CA PRO A 74 17.39 2.72 5.17
C PRO A 74 18.56 3.14 6.07
N ASP A 75 19.67 2.42 5.97
CA ASP A 75 20.94 2.89 6.53
C ASP A 75 21.50 4.03 5.68
N GLY A 76 22.30 4.91 6.34
CA GLY A 76 23.03 5.97 5.66
C GLY A 76 22.39 7.35 5.70
N PRO A 77 22.70 8.24 4.74
CA PRO A 77 22.41 9.68 4.85
C PRO A 77 20.93 10.03 4.82
N PHE A 78 20.09 9.16 4.29
CA PHE A 78 18.63 9.39 4.20
C PHE A 78 17.85 8.92 5.43
N ARG A 79 18.50 8.26 6.39
CA ARG A 79 17.85 7.71 7.60
C ARG A 79 17.00 8.74 8.33
N THR A 80 17.59 9.87 8.71
CA THR A 80 16.90 10.92 9.47
C THR A 80 15.72 11.52 8.71
N GLN A 81 15.87 11.72 7.41
CA GLN A 81 14.78 12.22 6.58
C GLN A 81 13.66 11.20 6.47
N HIS A 82 13.97 9.93 6.25
CA HIS A 82 13.00 8.84 6.19
C HIS A 82 12.20 8.74 7.48
N GLU A 83 12.87 8.67 8.65
CA GLU A 83 12.20 8.61 9.96
C GLU A 83 11.24 9.78 10.18
N ARG A 84 11.61 11.00 9.78
CA ARG A 84 10.74 12.16 9.90
C ARG A 84 9.52 12.12 9.01
N LEU A 85 9.62 11.51 7.83
CA LEU A 85 8.59 11.56 6.80
C LEU A 85 7.72 10.29 6.71
N ARG A 86 8.18 9.15 7.21
CA ARG A 86 7.53 7.85 7.00
C ARG A 86 6.12 7.74 7.60
N ILE A 87 5.86 8.46 8.69
CA ILE A 87 4.54 8.49 9.33
C ILE A 87 4.05 9.94 9.40
N GLN A 88 2.90 10.19 8.80
CA GLN A 88 2.24 11.50 8.75
C GLN A 88 0.77 11.34 9.22
N PRO A 89 0.47 11.35 10.54
CA PRO A 89 -0.84 10.97 11.07
C PRO A 89 -1.99 11.78 10.48
N GLU A 90 -1.80 13.07 10.31
CA GLU A 90 -2.85 13.93 9.73
C GLU A 90 -3.14 13.60 8.27
N THR A 91 -2.10 13.32 7.48
CA THR A 91 -2.23 12.84 6.09
C THR A 91 -2.97 11.51 6.04
N LEU A 92 -2.60 10.58 6.93
CA LEU A 92 -3.25 9.26 7.01
C LEU A 92 -4.74 9.39 7.31
N ARG A 93 -5.13 10.19 8.31
CA ARG A 93 -6.55 10.44 8.64
C ARG A 93 -7.33 11.03 7.46
N ARG A 94 -6.74 11.98 6.73
CA ARG A 94 -7.38 12.58 5.55
C ARG A 94 -7.57 11.58 4.42
N LEU A 95 -6.58 10.72 4.17
CA LEU A 95 -6.68 9.66 3.16
C LEU A 95 -7.73 8.61 3.54
N MET A 96 -7.78 8.20 4.81
CA MET A 96 -8.78 7.27 5.34
C MET A 96 -10.22 7.82 5.24
N ALA A 97 -10.38 9.13 5.25
CA ALA A 97 -11.69 9.79 5.13
C ALA A 97 -12.14 10.03 3.67
N LEU A 98 -11.25 9.84 2.69
CA LEU A 98 -11.51 10.21 1.29
C LEU A 98 -12.43 9.22 0.58
N CYS A 99 -12.18 7.92 0.75
CA CYS A 99 -12.96 6.82 0.15
C CYS A 99 -12.81 5.57 1.03
N ASP A 100 -13.27 4.41 0.55
CA ASP A 100 -12.95 3.17 1.25
C ASP A 100 -11.44 2.95 1.34
N TYR A 101 -10.95 2.33 2.44
CA TYR A 101 -9.53 2.21 2.67
C TYR A 101 -9.13 0.88 3.31
N GLN A 102 -7.85 0.58 3.22
CA GLN A 102 -7.17 -0.40 4.04
C GLN A 102 -5.79 0.13 4.49
N LEU A 103 -5.38 -0.24 5.70
CA LEU A 103 -4.03 -0.01 6.20
C LEU A 103 -3.21 -1.29 6.04
N LYS A 104 -2.22 -1.29 5.15
CA LYS A 104 -1.39 -2.45 4.84
C LYS A 104 0.00 -2.29 5.44
N PHE A 105 0.37 -3.16 6.37
CA PHE A 105 1.67 -3.15 7.03
C PHE A 105 2.55 -4.31 6.57
N VAL A 106 3.81 -4.01 6.25
CA VAL A 106 4.82 -5.00 5.90
C VAL A 106 5.60 -5.36 7.16
N ILE A 107 5.50 -6.62 7.58
CA ILE A 107 5.98 -7.12 8.87
C ILE A 107 7.16 -8.08 8.66
N ALA A 108 8.29 -7.76 9.26
CA ALA A 108 9.51 -8.58 9.21
C ALA A 108 9.71 -9.40 10.51
N GLN A 109 9.27 -8.87 11.66
CA GLN A 109 9.50 -9.43 12.98
C GLN A 109 8.40 -9.05 13.98
N GLU A 110 8.33 -9.71 15.12
CA GLU A 110 7.30 -9.47 16.14
C GLU A 110 7.30 -8.03 16.68
N ALA A 111 8.46 -7.40 16.81
CA ALA A 111 8.57 -6.01 17.25
C ALA A 111 7.80 -5.01 16.36
N ASP A 112 7.66 -5.33 15.07
CA ASP A 112 6.91 -4.49 14.11
C ASP A 112 5.41 -4.46 14.44
N ILE A 113 4.89 -5.50 15.10
CA ILE A 113 3.47 -5.57 15.52
C ILE A 113 3.19 -4.51 16.57
N GLY A 114 4.07 -4.33 17.57
CA GLY A 114 3.91 -3.29 18.59
C GLY A 114 3.85 -1.89 17.96
N GLU A 115 4.83 -1.55 17.11
CA GLU A 115 4.85 -0.25 16.42
C GLU A 115 3.59 -0.02 15.56
N MET A 116 3.13 -1.06 14.88
CA MET A 116 1.90 -0.99 14.08
C MET A 116 0.67 -0.78 14.97
N GLN A 117 0.57 -1.47 16.11
CA GLN A 117 -0.54 -1.34 17.06
C GLN A 117 -0.61 0.07 17.64
N ASP A 118 0.51 0.64 18.06
CA ASP A 118 0.59 2.03 18.53
C ASP A 118 0.06 3.00 17.46
N LEU A 119 0.43 2.78 16.19
CA LEU A 119 -0.03 3.63 15.10
C LEU A 119 -1.54 3.49 14.83
N ILE A 120 -2.10 2.28 14.85
CA ILE A 120 -3.55 2.11 14.59
C ILE A 120 -4.42 2.57 15.76
N GLU A 121 -3.90 2.60 17.00
CA GLU A 121 -4.59 3.24 18.13
C GLU A 121 -4.74 4.75 17.89
N ASP A 122 -3.71 5.40 17.39
CA ASP A 122 -3.74 6.83 17.02
C ASP A 122 -4.66 7.12 15.84
N LEU A 123 -4.87 6.17 14.94
CA LEU A 123 -5.62 6.32 13.69
C LEU A 123 -7.05 5.77 13.74
N PRO A 124 -7.63 5.40 14.87
CA PRO A 124 -8.82 4.58 15.16
C PRO A 124 -9.30 3.72 13.98
N ALA A 125 -8.44 2.87 13.46
CA ALA A 125 -8.75 1.98 12.34
C ALA A 125 -9.36 0.66 12.86
N PRO A 126 -10.55 0.23 12.39
CA PRO A 126 -11.11 -1.05 12.76
C PRO A 126 -10.26 -2.21 12.21
N ALA A 127 -10.22 -3.33 12.96
CA ALA A 127 -9.32 -4.46 12.68
C ALA A 127 -9.50 -5.01 11.25
N GLU A 128 -10.71 -5.05 10.74
CA GLU A 128 -11.03 -5.52 9.39
C GLU A 128 -10.46 -4.63 8.26
N LYS A 129 -10.01 -3.42 8.58
CA LYS A 129 -9.31 -2.53 7.63
C LYS A 129 -7.79 -2.68 7.69
N VAL A 130 -7.25 -3.43 8.66
CA VAL A 130 -5.83 -3.68 8.83
C VAL A 130 -5.42 -4.94 8.07
N VAL A 131 -4.39 -4.83 7.22
CA VAL A 131 -3.86 -5.92 6.41
C VAL A 131 -2.39 -6.12 6.77
N LEU A 132 -2.01 -7.32 7.19
CA LEU A 132 -0.62 -7.67 7.46
C LEU A 132 -0.04 -8.47 6.29
N MET A 133 1.16 -8.10 5.88
CA MET A 133 1.90 -8.72 4.78
C MET A 133 3.30 -9.12 5.27
N PRO A 134 3.73 -10.38 5.11
CA PRO A 134 5.10 -10.74 5.48
C PRO A 134 6.11 -10.04 4.58
N GLU A 135 7.17 -9.47 5.18
CA GLU A 135 8.34 -8.99 4.46
C GLU A 135 9.13 -10.19 3.93
N GLY A 136 9.71 -10.09 2.74
CA GLY A 136 10.55 -11.12 2.14
C GLY A 136 10.62 -11.00 0.62
N ILE A 137 11.69 -11.56 0.06
CA ILE A 137 11.96 -11.56 -1.39
C ILE A 137 12.04 -12.98 -1.97
N ASP A 138 11.84 -14.00 -1.15
CA ASP A 138 11.85 -15.41 -1.52
C ASP A 138 10.74 -16.18 -0.81
N ALA A 139 10.37 -17.32 -1.36
CA ALA A 139 9.24 -18.12 -0.89
C ALA A 139 9.48 -18.72 0.51
N GLU A 140 10.71 -19.09 0.86
CA GLU A 140 11.04 -19.69 2.15
C GLU A 140 10.84 -18.67 3.29
N THR A 141 11.39 -17.47 3.14
CA THR A 141 11.20 -16.35 4.06
C THR A 141 9.71 -16.00 4.22
N LEU A 142 9.00 -15.89 3.09
CA LEU A 142 7.58 -15.54 3.10
C LEU A 142 6.71 -16.61 3.77
N ASN A 143 7.01 -17.88 3.57
CA ASN A 143 6.28 -18.97 4.20
C ASN A 143 6.54 -19.02 5.71
N THR A 144 7.79 -18.88 6.13
CA THR A 144 8.18 -18.88 7.55
C THR A 144 7.52 -17.70 8.30
N ARG A 145 7.65 -16.49 7.77
CA ARG A 145 7.02 -15.30 8.35
C ARG A 145 5.50 -15.33 8.25
N GLY A 146 4.97 -15.81 7.12
CA GLY A 146 3.53 -15.89 6.88
C GLY A 146 2.82 -16.80 7.86
N ALA A 147 3.44 -17.91 8.30
CA ALA A 147 2.83 -18.85 9.21
C ALA A 147 2.48 -18.20 10.58
N TRP A 148 3.44 -17.55 11.23
CA TRP A 148 3.16 -16.89 12.51
C TRP A 148 2.31 -15.61 12.34
N LEU A 149 2.50 -14.86 11.24
CA LEU A 149 1.76 -13.65 10.97
C LEU A 149 0.26 -13.94 10.75
N ALA A 150 -0.07 -15.07 10.12
CA ALA A 150 -1.45 -15.52 9.98
C ALA A 150 -2.11 -15.80 11.34
N GLU A 151 -1.37 -16.36 12.31
CA GLU A 151 -1.88 -16.54 13.69
C GLU A 151 -2.12 -15.20 14.39
N VAL A 152 -1.23 -14.22 14.20
CA VAL A 152 -1.45 -12.85 14.70
C VAL A 152 -2.72 -12.26 14.08
N CYS A 153 -2.93 -12.41 12.78
CA CYS A 153 -4.15 -11.94 12.11
C CYS A 153 -5.41 -12.57 12.71
N LYS A 154 -5.40 -13.87 12.96
CA LYS A 154 -6.54 -14.58 13.58
C LYS A 154 -6.86 -14.08 14.98
N ILE A 155 -5.83 -13.85 15.81
CA ILE A 155 -6.00 -13.40 17.20
C ILE A 155 -6.60 -12.00 17.26
N HIS A 156 -6.17 -11.09 16.37
CA HIS A 156 -6.54 -9.68 16.41
C HIS A 156 -7.65 -9.29 15.42
N GLY A 157 -8.13 -10.23 14.59
CA GLY A 157 -9.14 -9.94 13.56
C GLY A 157 -8.59 -9.15 12.36
N TYR A 158 -7.27 -9.15 12.15
CA TYR A 158 -6.64 -8.51 10.99
C TYR A 158 -6.76 -9.39 9.75
N ARG A 159 -6.59 -8.77 8.58
CA ARG A 159 -6.52 -9.47 7.29
C ARG A 159 -5.08 -9.83 6.98
N PHE A 160 -4.90 -10.97 6.33
CA PHE A 160 -3.59 -11.42 5.84
C PHE A 160 -3.48 -11.25 4.31
N SER A 161 -2.34 -10.77 3.82
CA SER A 161 -2.04 -10.69 2.39
C SER A 161 -0.65 -11.24 2.09
N PRO A 162 -0.50 -12.28 1.25
CA PRO A 162 0.81 -12.76 0.82
C PRO A 162 1.43 -11.82 -0.21
N ARG A 163 2.75 -11.91 -0.40
CA ARG A 163 3.43 -11.31 -1.56
C ARG A 163 3.31 -12.23 -2.77
N LEU A 164 2.13 -12.29 -3.36
CA LEU A 164 1.77 -13.25 -4.39
C LEU A 164 2.75 -13.24 -5.58
N HIS A 165 3.20 -12.07 -6.02
CA HIS A 165 4.15 -11.95 -7.13
C HIS A 165 5.50 -12.64 -6.83
N VAL A 166 5.97 -12.57 -5.58
CA VAL A 166 7.21 -13.26 -5.16
C VAL A 166 7.01 -14.78 -5.16
N LEU A 167 5.85 -15.24 -4.72
CA LEU A 167 5.51 -16.67 -4.70
C LEU A 167 5.38 -17.25 -6.12
N LEU A 168 4.82 -16.50 -7.07
CA LEU A 168 4.61 -16.96 -8.45
C LEU A 168 5.84 -16.80 -9.33
N TRP A 169 6.57 -15.70 -9.23
CA TRP A 169 7.63 -15.34 -10.18
C TRP A 169 8.98 -15.02 -9.55
N GLY A 170 9.09 -15.15 -8.23
CA GLY A 170 10.26 -14.71 -7.48
C GLY A 170 10.36 -13.18 -7.40
N ASN A 171 11.51 -12.68 -6.96
CA ASN A 171 11.77 -11.23 -6.79
C ASN A 171 12.08 -10.54 -8.13
N LYS A 172 11.17 -10.64 -9.09
CA LYS A 172 11.27 -9.96 -10.40
C LYS A 172 10.44 -8.68 -10.40
N ARG A 173 10.96 -7.61 -11.02
CA ARG A 173 10.24 -6.35 -11.22
C ARG A 173 9.66 -6.28 -12.63
N GLY A 174 8.49 -5.66 -12.77
CA GLY A 174 7.87 -5.35 -14.07
C GLY A 174 7.25 -6.56 -14.77
N ILE A 175 6.75 -7.52 -14.01
CA ILE A 175 5.96 -8.65 -14.49
C ILE A 175 4.47 -8.39 -14.28
#